data_39c91e4cd475a389c4a42e4e45d68f05
#
_entry.id   39c91e4cd475a389c4a42e4e45d68f05
#
_cell.length_a   1.000
_cell.length_b   1.000
_cell.length_c   1.000
_cell.angle_alpha   90.00
_cell.angle_beta   90.00
_cell.angle_gamma   90.00
#
_symmetry.space_group_name_H-M   'P 1'
#
loop_
_entity.id
_entity.type
_entity.pdbx_description
1 polymer ?
#
loop_
_entity_poly.entity_id
_entity_poly.type
_entity_poly.pdbx_seq_one_letter_code
_entity_poly.pdbx_strand_id
1 'polypeptide(L)'
;MSANRWVALSTVRKPDSTDTESPELVDRKVMALLNKLTMEKFDSISDQIIAWANKSENEKDGRTLVQVIRLVFDKAIDEAAWNEMYARLCRKMMETISPEVQDDGIRNAEGKPIAGGQLFRKYLLNRCQEDFERGWFAKETTAKAINGKKGNESELYSEEYYAAQKAKRQGVGLIKFIGELFKLQMLTERIMHECVKKLLGNVENPEEEEIESLCQLLKTVGRLLDVPKARAHMDVYFTRMKELGKSINVRPRIQFMLQVTIDFSVSFAPFLINCRM
;
A
#
# COMPACT_ATOMS: atom_id res chain seq x y z
N MET A 1 42.98 -9.58 -33.19
CA MET A 1 42.31 -8.98 -31.97
C MET A 1 40.89 -9.44 -31.99
N SER A 2 40.41 -10.13 -30.95
CA SER A 2 39.10 -10.77 -30.93
C SER A 2 37.99 -9.68 -30.79
N ALA A 3 37.03 -9.66 -31.68
CA ALA A 3 35.90 -8.71 -31.74
C ALA A 3 34.84 -8.90 -30.65
N ASN A 4 34.98 -9.92 -29.79
CA ASN A 4 34.00 -10.30 -28.78
C ASN A 4 34.49 -10.10 -27.34
N ARG A 5 35.31 -9.08 -27.09
CA ARG A 5 35.71 -8.76 -25.72
C ARG A 5 34.52 -8.10 -25.00
N TRP A 6 33.98 -8.77 -23.96
CA TRP A 6 33.02 -8.18 -23.05
C TRP A 6 33.63 -6.95 -22.36
N VAL A 7 33.00 -5.77 -22.52
CA VAL A 7 33.39 -4.53 -21.84
C VAL A 7 32.30 -4.19 -20.85
N ALA A 8 32.67 -4.06 -19.57
CA ALA A 8 31.70 -3.68 -18.53
C ALA A 8 31.12 -2.30 -18.83
N LEU A 9 29.79 -2.17 -18.77
CA LEU A 9 29.08 -0.91 -19.02
C LEU A 9 29.61 0.28 -18.20
N SER A 10 30.21 0.01 -17.05
CA SER A 10 30.84 1.01 -16.18
C SER A 10 32.06 1.71 -16.81
N THR A 11 32.68 1.12 -17.85
CA THR A 11 33.85 1.70 -18.54
C THR A 11 33.48 2.52 -19.80
N VAL A 12 32.22 2.50 -20.23
CA VAL A 12 31.79 3.12 -21.51
C VAL A 12 31.14 4.49 -21.33
N ARG A 13 30.74 4.87 -20.13
CA ARG A 13 30.15 6.21 -19.87
C ARG A 13 31.01 7.01 -18.91
N LYS A 14 31.77 7.98 -19.44
CA LYS A 14 32.04 9.21 -18.69
C LYS A 14 30.73 9.95 -18.53
N PRO A 15 30.36 10.40 -17.31
CA PRO A 15 29.22 11.28 -17.17
C PRO A 15 29.57 12.61 -17.81
N ASP A 16 28.89 12.97 -18.90
CA ASP A 16 28.78 14.37 -19.29
C ASP A 16 28.09 15.10 -18.14
N SER A 17 28.76 16.08 -17.64
CA SER A 17 28.37 16.95 -16.53
C SER A 17 27.26 17.91 -16.98
N THR A 18 26.00 17.45 -16.93
CA THR A 18 24.83 18.31 -16.81
C THR A 18 23.83 17.63 -15.86
N ASP A 19 23.70 18.22 -14.71
CA ASP A 19 23.07 17.83 -13.46
C ASP A 19 21.58 17.48 -13.51
N THR A 20 21.19 16.49 -14.25
CA THR A 20 19.94 15.78 -13.96
C THR A 20 20.29 14.30 -13.83
N GLU A 21 20.29 13.80 -12.60
CA GLU A 21 20.49 12.37 -12.36
C GLU A 21 19.43 11.59 -13.13
N SER A 22 19.87 10.65 -13.99
CA SER A 22 18.91 9.91 -14.80
C SER A 22 17.94 9.11 -13.92
N PRO A 23 16.66 8.99 -14.29
CA PRO A 23 15.68 8.21 -13.54
C PRO A 23 16.17 6.79 -13.22
N GLU A 24 16.93 6.17 -14.14
CA GLU A 24 17.49 4.83 -13.93
C GLU A 24 18.55 4.79 -12.82
N LEU A 25 19.29 5.88 -12.64
CA LEU A 25 20.25 5.98 -11.54
C LEU A 25 19.51 6.08 -10.20
N VAL A 26 18.46 6.89 -10.13
CA VAL A 26 17.60 7.01 -8.94
C VAL A 26 16.99 5.65 -8.59
N ASP A 27 16.35 4.97 -9.55
CA ASP A 27 15.77 3.64 -9.36
C ASP A 27 16.81 2.66 -8.79
N ARG A 28 17.97 2.55 -9.42
CA ARG A 28 19.03 1.64 -8.99
C ARG A 28 19.55 1.94 -7.59
N LYS A 29 19.76 3.20 -7.26
CA LYS A 29 20.30 3.62 -5.96
C LYS A 29 19.30 3.45 -4.85
N VAL A 30 18.05 3.91 -5.05
CA VAL A 30 16.99 3.80 -4.06
C VAL A 30 16.60 2.34 -3.83
N MET A 31 16.48 1.51 -4.89
CA MET A 31 16.22 0.07 -4.74
C MET A 31 17.35 -0.64 -3.99
N ALA A 32 18.62 -0.27 -4.22
CA ALA A 32 19.74 -0.84 -3.47
C ALA A 32 19.68 -0.46 -1.97
N LEU A 33 19.19 0.72 -1.63
CA LEU A 33 18.97 1.14 -0.24
C LEU A 33 17.77 0.40 0.38
N LEU A 34 16.64 0.33 -0.32
CA LEU A 34 15.43 -0.40 0.14
C LEU A 34 15.75 -1.88 0.43
N ASN A 35 16.55 -2.53 -0.42
CA ASN A 35 17.00 -3.91 -0.20
C ASN A 35 17.93 -4.09 1.02
N LYS A 36 18.51 -3.03 1.54
CA LYS A 36 19.36 -3.03 2.75
C LYS A 36 18.64 -2.52 3.98
N LEU A 37 17.40 -2.05 3.82
CA LEU A 37 16.61 -1.48 4.91
C LEU A 37 16.22 -2.58 5.89
N THR A 38 16.60 -2.41 7.16
CA THR A 38 16.26 -3.27 8.29
C THR A 38 15.94 -2.40 9.49
N MET A 39 15.27 -2.94 10.50
CA MET A 39 14.99 -2.18 11.73
C MET A 39 16.27 -1.71 12.43
N GLU A 40 17.35 -2.48 12.38
CA GLU A 40 18.63 -2.14 12.99
C GLU A 40 19.34 -0.97 12.26
N LYS A 41 19.19 -0.89 10.94
CA LYS A 41 19.81 0.13 10.09
C LYS A 41 18.83 1.17 9.60
N PHE A 42 17.65 1.24 10.24
CA PHE A 42 16.53 2.04 9.76
C PHE A 42 16.94 3.51 9.57
N ASP A 43 17.50 4.16 10.59
CA ASP A 43 17.81 5.59 10.53
C ASP A 43 18.83 5.91 9.44
N SER A 44 19.95 5.19 9.43
CA SER A 44 21.02 5.42 8.44
C SER A 44 20.58 5.20 7.00
N ILE A 45 19.74 4.19 6.73
CA ILE A 45 19.26 3.90 5.37
C ILE A 45 18.13 4.84 4.99
N SER A 46 17.19 5.13 5.90
CA SER A 46 16.10 6.06 5.63
C SER A 46 16.61 7.46 5.32
N ASP A 47 17.63 7.96 6.04
CA ASP A 47 18.23 9.27 5.78
C ASP A 47 18.84 9.33 4.36
N GLN A 48 19.47 8.25 3.91
CA GLN A 48 19.99 8.17 2.53
C GLN A 48 18.86 8.16 1.49
N ILE A 49 17.75 7.45 1.74
CA ILE A 49 16.58 7.46 0.84
C ILE A 49 15.98 8.87 0.78
N ILE A 50 15.85 9.55 1.92
CA ILE A 50 15.32 10.92 2.01
C ILE A 50 16.24 11.89 1.28
N ALA A 51 17.56 11.74 1.39
CA ALA A 51 18.53 12.55 0.64
C ALA A 51 18.33 12.40 -0.89
N TRP A 52 17.98 11.20 -1.38
CA TRP A 52 17.58 11.01 -2.77
C TRP A 52 16.28 11.70 -3.12
N ALA A 53 15.26 11.62 -2.26
CA ALA A 53 13.97 12.30 -2.48
C ALA A 53 14.11 13.84 -2.50
N ASN A 54 14.98 14.39 -1.63
CA ASN A 54 15.24 15.84 -1.54
C ASN A 54 15.96 16.41 -2.78
N LYS A 55 16.56 15.59 -3.64
CA LYS A 55 17.09 16.07 -4.93
C LYS A 55 16.00 16.68 -5.82
N SER A 56 14.75 16.40 -5.53
CA SER A 56 13.57 17.03 -6.14
C SER A 56 13.44 18.53 -5.86
N GLU A 57 14.26 19.12 -4.97
CA GLU A 57 14.33 20.57 -4.73
C GLU A 57 14.66 21.36 -6.00
N ASN A 58 15.42 20.77 -6.91
CA ASN A 58 15.81 21.38 -8.17
C ASN A 58 14.79 21.17 -9.30
N GLU A 59 13.66 20.54 -9.01
CA GLU A 59 12.61 20.20 -9.97
C GLU A 59 11.36 21.05 -9.72
N LYS A 60 10.57 21.28 -10.78
CA LYS A 60 9.28 22.00 -10.70
C LYS A 60 8.07 21.08 -10.62
N ASP A 61 8.27 19.80 -10.87
CA ASP A 61 7.24 18.79 -11.03
C ASP A 61 7.36 17.66 -9.99
N GLY A 62 8.32 17.74 -9.07
CA GLY A 62 8.50 16.75 -8.01
C GLY A 62 8.75 15.32 -8.50
N ARG A 63 9.18 15.11 -9.74
CA ARG A 63 9.29 13.79 -10.38
C ARG A 63 10.19 12.82 -9.63
N THR A 64 11.34 13.26 -9.09
CA THR A 64 12.22 12.41 -8.29
C THR A 64 11.54 11.97 -7.00
N LEU A 65 10.79 12.86 -6.33
CA LEU A 65 9.99 12.50 -5.16
C LEU A 65 8.93 11.45 -5.51
N VAL A 66 8.18 11.65 -6.60
CA VAL A 66 7.17 10.69 -7.08
C VAL A 66 7.79 9.34 -7.37
N GLN A 67 8.98 9.33 -8.01
CA GLN A 67 9.70 8.12 -8.33
C GLN A 67 10.12 7.36 -7.05
N VAL A 68 10.67 8.05 -6.06
CA VAL A 68 11.05 7.45 -4.78
C VAL A 68 9.82 6.88 -4.06
N ILE A 69 8.70 7.62 -4.02
CA ILE A 69 7.44 7.14 -3.44
C ILE A 69 6.99 5.86 -4.12
N ARG A 70 7.02 5.81 -5.46
CA ARG A 70 6.66 4.60 -6.23
C ARG A 70 7.50 3.41 -5.80
N LEU A 71 8.83 3.56 -5.71
CA LEU A 71 9.73 2.46 -5.34
C LEU A 71 9.48 1.95 -3.91
N VAL A 72 9.29 2.87 -2.96
CA VAL A 72 8.96 2.52 -1.57
C VAL A 72 7.62 1.79 -1.51
N PHE A 73 6.62 2.28 -2.24
CA PHE A 73 5.29 1.72 -2.28
C PHE A 73 5.27 0.31 -2.90
N ASP A 74 5.88 0.15 -4.08
CA ASP A 74 5.96 -1.14 -4.77
C ASP A 74 6.67 -2.19 -3.89
N LYS A 75 7.74 -1.78 -3.19
CA LYS A 75 8.47 -2.64 -2.26
C LYS A 75 7.60 -3.02 -1.05
N ALA A 76 6.85 -2.08 -0.49
CA ALA A 76 5.97 -2.33 0.64
C ALA A 76 4.86 -3.34 0.30
N ILE A 77 4.21 -3.21 -0.85
CA ILE A 77 3.14 -4.14 -1.25
C ILE A 77 3.65 -5.53 -1.63
N ASP A 78 4.87 -5.62 -2.16
CA ASP A 78 5.50 -6.90 -2.50
C ASP A 78 6.00 -7.65 -1.25
N GLU A 79 6.47 -6.93 -0.23
CA GLU A 79 7.05 -7.45 1.00
C GLU A 79 6.16 -7.19 2.23
N ALA A 80 4.94 -7.68 2.20
CA ALA A 80 3.91 -7.43 3.21
C ALA A 80 4.30 -7.76 4.67
N ALA A 81 5.32 -8.59 4.88
CA ALA A 81 5.87 -8.88 6.21
C ALA A 81 6.56 -7.66 6.85
N TRP A 82 7.03 -6.71 6.03
CA TRP A 82 7.78 -5.53 6.46
C TRP A 82 6.97 -4.23 6.37
N ASN A 83 5.65 -4.31 6.21
CA ASN A 83 4.78 -3.15 6.02
C ASN A 83 4.90 -2.11 7.15
N GLU A 84 5.08 -2.54 8.40
CA GLU A 84 5.30 -1.62 9.53
C GLU A 84 6.58 -0.78 9.31
N MET A 85 7.67 -1.41 8.87
CA MET A 85 8.93 -0.73 8.60
C MET A 85 8.79 0.29 7.45
N TYR A 86 8.13 -0.11 6.36
CA TYR A 86 7.89 0.79 5.22
C TYR A 86 6.93 1.94 5.58
N ALA A 87 5.93 1.69 6.41
CA ALA A 87 5.04 2.75 6.90
C ALA A 87 5.79 3.76 7.79
N ARG A 88 6.71 3.29 8.65
CA ARG A 88 7.62 4.15 9.43
C ARG A 88 8.53 4.98 8.52
N LEU A 89 9.05 4.38 7.44
CA LEU A 89 9.82 5.11 6.43
C LEU A 89 8.98 6.23 5.81
N CYS A 90 7.76 5.95 5.37
CA CYS A 90 6.86 6.97 4.83
C CYS A 90 6.55 8.08 5.85
N ARG A 91 6.37 7.73 7.13
CA ARG A 91 6.17 8.71 8.19
C ARG A 91 7.39 9.61 8.35
N LYS A 92 8.59 9.04 8.42
CA LYS A 92 9.83 9.81 8.51
C LYS A 92 10.04 10.69 7.27
N MET A 93 9.77 10.18 6.07
CA MET A 93 9.81 10.98 4.84
C MET A 93 8.86 12.17 4.91
N MET A 94 7.61 11.97 5.35
CA MET A 94 6.65 13.05 5.49
C MET A 94 7.12 14.14 6.46
N GLU A 95 7.87 13.80 7.50
CA GLU A 95 8.36 14.72 8.51
C GLU A 95 9.65 15.44 8.10
N THR A 96 10.46 14.85 7.22
CA THR A 96 11.84 15.30 6.96
C THR A 96 12.12 15.71 5.52
N ILE A 97 11.17 15.50 4.59
CA ILE A 97 11.32 16.03 3.22
C ILE A 97 11.37 17.54 3.26
N SER A 98 12.35 18.10 2.54
CA SER A 98 12.59 19.52 2.47
C SER A 98 11.38 20.32 2.01
N PRO A 99 11.09 21.46 2.64
CA PRO A 99 10.02 22.35 2.21
C PRO A 99 10.25 22.98 0.83
N GLU A 100 11.47 22.92 0.30
CA GLU A 100 11.81 23.41 -1.05
C GLU A 100 11.35 22.44 -2.15
N VAL A 101 11.05 21.17 -1.80
CA VAL A 101 10.48 20.22 -2.74
C VAL A 101 9.03 20.56 -3.00
N GLN A 102 8.71 20.98 -4.22
CA GLN A 102 7.38 21.44 -4.61
C GLN A 102 6.94 20.86 -5.96
N ASP A 103 5.65 20.94 -6.24
CA ASP A 103 5.05 20.70 -7.55
C ASP A 103 4.16 21.90 -7.92
N ASP A 104 4.57 22.62 -8.95
CA ASP A 104 3.87 23.81 -9.43
C ASP A 104 2.46 23.50 -9.98
N GLY A 105 2.22 22.25 -10.39
CA GLY A 105 0.93 21.75 -10.86
C GLY A 105 -0.06 21.46 -9.73
N ILE A 106 0.42 21.28 -8.49
CA ILE A 106 -0.41 20.93 -7.34
C ILE A 106 -0.51 22.09 -6.37
N ARG A 107 -1.72 22.70 -6.30
CA ARG A 107 -1.97 23.87 -5.47
C ARG A 107 -2.96 23.56 -4.35
N ASN A 108 -2.84 24.30 -3.26
CA ASN A 108 -3.80 24.28 -2.16
C ASN A 108 -5.01 25.19 -2.49
N ALA A 109 -5.98 25.25 -1.57
CA ALA A 109 -7.18 26.09 -1.73
C ALA A 109 -6.86 27.59 -1.87
N GLU A 110 -5.69 28.02 -1.43
CA GLU A 110 -5.20 29.42 -1.51
C GLU A 110 -4.42 29.71 -2.79
N GLY A 111 -4.29 28.72 -3.70
CA GLY A 111 -3.56 28.84 -4.96
C GLY A 111 -2.03 28.72 -4.82
N LYS A 112 -1.49 28.42 -3.63
CA LYS A 112 -0.06 28.22 -3.41
C LYS A 112 0.35 26.78 -3.74
N PRO A 113 1.55 26.54 -4.31
CA PRO A 113 2.07 25.18 -4.50
C PRO A 113 2.11 24.43 -3.18
N ILE A 114 1.78 23.14 -3.23
CA ILE A 114 1.95 22.26 -2.08
C ILE A 114 3.40 21.78 -2.09
N ALA A 115 4.07 21.80 -0.94
CA ALA A 115 5.49 21.52 -0.81
C ALA A 115 5.80 20.57 0.35
N GLY A 116 7.01 20.01 0.35
CA GLY A 116 7.58 19.23 1.45
C GLY A 116 6.73 18.03 1.83
N GLY A 117 6.59 17.79 3.13
CA GLY A 117 5.85 16.66 3.68
C GLY A 117 4.37 16.62 3.30
N GLN A 118 3.73 17.77 3.02
CA GLN A 118 2.34 17.81 2.57
C GLN A 118 2.22 17.32 1.12
N LEU A 119 3.19 17.64 0.26
CA LEU A 119 3.27 17.13 -1.10
C LEU A 119 3.50 15.61 -1.08
N PHE A 120 4.45 15.15 -0.28
CA PHE A 120 4.69 13.72 -0.06
C PHE A 120 3.41 12.99 0.34
N ARG A 121 2.71 13.50 1.37
CA ARG A 121 1.46 12.91 1.84
C ARG A 121 0.41 12.84 0.74
N LYS A 122 0.27 13.90 -0.05
CA LYS A 122 -0.70 13.94 -1.15
C LYS A 122 -0.38 12.89 -2.22
N TYR A 123 0.86 12.77 -2.64
CA TYR A 123 1.28 11.75 -3.59
C TYR A 123 1.06 10.32 -3.07
N LEU A 124 1.42 10.08 -1.79
CA LEU A 124 1.20 8.77 -1.17
C LEU A 124 -0.28 8.41 -1.10
N LEU A 125 -1.15 9.37 -0.74
CA LEU A 125 -2.60 9.18 -0.71
C LEU A 125 -3.17 8.86 -2.10
N ASN A 126 -2.77 9.62 -3.12
CA ASN A 126 -3.20 9.38 -4.49
C ASN A 126 -2.77 7.99 -4.96
N ARG A 127 -1.53 7.59 -4.66
CA ARG A 127 -1.02 6.26 -5.01
C ARG A 127 -1.80 5.15 -4.32
N CYS A 128 -2.09 5.27 -3.02
CA CYS A 128 -2.92 4.33 -2.28
C CYS A 128 -4.30 4.16 -2.93
N GLN A 129 -4.92 5.28 -3.30
CA GLN A 129 -6.24 5.27 -3.93
C GLN A 129 -6.21 4.64 -5.32
N GLU A 130 -5.27 5.04 -6.18
CA GLU A 130 -5.13 4.53 -7.53
C GLU A 130 -4.88 3.02 -7.56
N ASP A 131 -3.97 2.52 -6.73
CA ASP A 131 -3.65 1.10 -6.71
C ASP A 131 -4.78 0.27 -6.07
N PHE A 132 -5.48 0.82 -5.08
CA PHE A 132 -6.65 0.18 -4.50
C PHE A 132 -7.78 0.07 -5.54
N GLU A 133 -8.06 1.13 -6.29
CA GLU A 133 -9.07 1.13 -7.34
C GLU A 133 -8.67 0.21 -8.50
N ARG A 134 -7.42 0.29 -8.96
CA ARG A 134 -6.90 -0.55 -10.06
C ARG A 134 -6.96 -2.03 -9.72
N GLY A 135 -6.56 -2.41 -8.52
CA GLY A 135 -6.63 -3.81 -8.07
C GLY A 135 -8.07 -4.33 -8.08
N TRP A 136 -9.03 -3.48 -7.78
CA TRP A 136 -10.45 -3.82 -7.80
C TRP A 136 -10.99 -3.99 -9.23
N PHE A 137 -10.69 -3.06 -10.13
CA PHE A 137 -11.08 -3.14 -11.55
C PHE A 137 -10.46 -4.35 -12.27
N ALA A 138 -9.20 -4.66 -12.01
CA ALA A 138 -8.53 -5.82 -12.60
C ALA A 138 -9.20 -7.14 -12.16
N LYS A 139 -9.64 -7.25 -10.92
CA LYS A 139 -10.38 -8.41 -10.42
C LYS A 139 -11.75 -8.54 -11.09
N GLU A 140 -12.49 -7.46 -11.21
CA GLU A 140 -13.83 -7.46 -11.82
C GLU A 140 -13.80 -7.86 -13.30
N THR A 141 -12.78 -7.43 -14.04
CA THR A 141 -12.59 -7.82 -15.45
C THR A 141 -12.15 -9.27 -15.58
N THR A 142 -11.29 -9.77 -14.69
CA THR A 142 -10.82 -11.16 -14.71
C THR A 142 -11.94 -12.13 -14.31
N ALA A 143 -12.76 -11.79 -13.33
CA ALA A 143 -13.92 -12.60 -12.93
C ALA A 143 -14.94 -12.75 -14.08
N LYS A 144 -15.15 -11.70 -14.88
CA LYS A 144 -16.01 -11.75 -16.08
C LYS A 144 -15.40 -12.62 -17.19
N ALA A 145 -14.07 -12.70 -17.31
CA ALA A 145 -13.39 -13.49 -18.32
C ALA A 145 -13.32 -15.00 -17.98
N ILE A 146 -13.19 -15.36 -16.71
CA ILE A 146 -13.10 -16.75 -16.23
C ILE A 146 -14.45 -17.48 -16.34
N ASN A 147 -15.57 -16.77 -16.17
CA ASN A 147 -16.90 -17.37 -16.35
C ASN A 147 -17.19 -17.83 -17.79
N GLY A 148 -16.31 -17.55 -18.76
CA GLY A 148 -16.46 -17.94 -20.16
C GLY A 148 -15.59 -19.13 -20.62
N LYS A 149 -14.61 -19.58 -19.81
CA LYS A 149 -13.70 -20.65 -20.22
C LYS A 149 -13.54 -21.73 -19.14
N LYS A 150 -14.02 -22.95 -19.40
CA LYS A 150 -13.62 -24.16 -18.66
C LYS A 150 -12.20 -24.51 -19.10
N GLY A 151 -11.22 -24.36 -18.18
CA GLY A 151 -9.82 -24.49 -18.48
C GLY A 151 -9.28 -25.92 -18.51
N ASN A 152 -8.25 -26.14 -19.32
CA ASN A 152 -7.42 -27.33 -19.39
C ASN A 152 -6.27 -27.27 -18.38
N GLU A 153 -5.77 -28.41 -17.90
CA GLU A 153 -4.67 -28.54 -16.92
C GLU A 153 -3.34 -27.84 -17.32
N SER A 154 -3.16 -27.47 -18.58
CA SER A 154 -1.97 -26.74 -19.06
C SER A 154 -1.93 -25.25 -18.63
N GLU A 155 -3.03 -24.69 -18.10
CA GLU A 155 -3.10 -23.29 -17.64
C GLU A 155 -2.39 -23.06 -16.29
N LEU A 156 -2.11 -24.12 -15.54
CA LEU A 156 -1.50 -24.03 -14.19
C LEU A 156 -0.07 -23.44 -14.20
N TYR A 157 0.59 -23.42 -15.35
CA TYR A 157 1.97 -22.92 -15.52
C TYR A 157 2.08 -21.77 -16.50
N SER A 158 0.95 -21.13 -16.86
CA SER A 158 0.96 -19.98 -17.75
C SER A 158 1.50 -18.72 -17.07
N GLU A 159 2.13 -17.81 -17.82
CA GLU A 159 2.57 -16.50 -17.33
C GLU A 159 1.38 -15.71 -16.74
N GLU A 160 0.17 -15.89 -17.28
CA GLU A 160 -1.07 -15.27 -16.81
C GLU A 160 -1.43 -15.75 -15.39
N TYR A 161 -1.26 -17.04 -15.10
CA TYR A 161 -1.48 -17.58 -13.75
C TYR A 161 -0.53 -16.95 -12.72
N TYR A 162 0.76 -16.87 -13.03
CA TYR A 162 1.74 -16.24 -12.13
C TYR A 162 1.48 -14.74 -11.95
N ALA A 163 1.08 -14.04 -13.01
CA ALA A 163 0.69 -12.65 -12.94
C ALA A 163 -0.55 -12.44 -12.05
N ALA A 164 -1.56 -13.30 -12.16
CA ALA A 164 -2.75 -13.27 -11.31
C ALA A 164 -2.42 -13.55 -9.84
N GLN A 165 -1.56 -14.54 -9.56
CA GLN A 165 -1.10 -14.83 -8.20
C GLN A 165 -0.30 -13.66 -7.60
N LYS A 166 0.55 -13.02 -8.40
CA LYS A 166 1.29 -11.82 -7.99
C LYS A 166 0.32 -10.68 -7.67
N ALA A 167 -0.65 -10.42 -8.53
CA ALA A 167 -1.65 -9.37 -8.32
C ALA A 167 -2.47 -9.61 -7.03
N LYS A 168 -2.88 -10.86 -6.76
CA LYS A 168 -3.58 -11.23 -5.50
C LYS A 168 -2.71 -10.94 -4.28
N ARG A 169 -1.43 -11.36 -4.29
CA ARG A 169 -0.49 -11.11 -3.20
C ARG A 169 -0.28 -9.61 -2.98
N GLN A 170 -0.12 -8.85 -4.05
CA GLN A 170 0.02 -7.38 -3.98
C GLN A 170 -1.24 -6.71 -3.42
N GLY A 171 -2.43 -7.19 -3.76
CA GLY A 171 -3.69 -6.71 -3.19
C GLY A 171 -3.74 -6.86 -1.65
N VAL A 172 -3.37 -8.05 -1.15
CA VAL A 172 -3.27 -8.29 0.31
C VAL A 172 -2.19 -7.41 0.94
N GLY A 173 -1.02 -7.28 0.28
CA GLY A 173 0.08 -6.40 0.72
C GLY A 173 -0.35 -4.95 0.83
N LEU A 174 -1.10 -4.46 -0.15
CA LEU A 174 -1.63 -3.09 -0.18
C LEU A 174 -2.57 -2.83 1.02
N ILE A 175 -3.51 -3.73 1.29
CA ILE A 175 -4.45 -3.57 2.42
C ILE A 175 -3.71 -3.53 3.77
N LYS A 176 -2.70 -4.39 3.95
CA LYS A 176 -1.85 -4.37 5.14
C LYS A 176 -1.09 -3.05 5.26
N PHE A 177 -0.50 -2.59 4.17
CA PHE A 177 0.26 -1.34 4.15
C PHE A 177 -0.63 -0.12 4.45
N ILE A 178 -1.82 -0.05 3.86
CA ILE A 178 -2.83 0.97 4.18
C ILE A 178 -3.17 0.96 5.68
N GLY A 179 -3.33 -0.22 6.29
CA GLY A 179 -3.56 -0.35 7.72
C GLY A 179 -2.43 0.22 8.58
N GLU A 180 -1.17 -0.07 8.22
CA GLU A 180 -0.01 0.45 8.93
C GLU A 180 0.16 1.98 8.76
N LEU A 181 -0.11 2.51 7.56
CA LEU A 181 -0.12 3.96 7.32
C LEU A 181 -1.20 4.66 8.15
N PHE A 182 -2.38 4.04 8.30
CA PHE A 182 -3.45 4.59 9.15
C PHE A 182 -3.07 4.62 10.63
N LYS A 183 -2.43 3.58 11.17
CA LYS A 183 -1.89 3.56 12.54
C LYS A 183 -0.95 4.75 12.81
N LEU A 184 -0.19 5.16 11.81
CA LEU A 184 0.71 6.31 11.88
C LEU A 184 0.03 7.65 11.52
N GLN A 185 -1.30 7.69 11.47
CA GLN A 185 -2.09 8.91 11.19
C GLN A 185 -1.77 9.58 9.83
N MET A 186 -1.29 8.79 8.87
CA MET A 186 -1.01 9.28 7.52
C MET A 186 -2.25 9.26 6.63
N LEU A 187 -3.19 8.36 6.90
CA LEU A 187 -4.47 8.20 6.19
C LEU A 187 -5.63 8.69 7.05
N THR A 188 -6.79 8.92 6.40
CA THR A 188 -8.01 9.36 7.07
C THR A 188 -8.96 8.19 7.33
N GLU A 189 -9.81 8.30 8.36
CA GLU A 189 -10.87 7.33 8.65
C GLU A 189 -11.74 7.04 7.43
N ARG A 190 -12.04 8.06 6.62
CA ARG A 190 -12.85 7.91 5.40
C ARG A 190 -12.27 6.87 4.44
N ILE A 191 -10.95 6.91 4.21
CA ILE A 191 -10.26 5.94 3.33
C ILE A 191 -10.40 4.54 3.90
N MET A 192 -10.25 4.37 5.23
CA MET A 192 -10.42 3.08 5.88
C MET A 192 -11.83 2.53 5.72
N HIS A 193 -12.85 3.37 5.91
CA HIS A 193 -14.23 2.96 5.70
C HIS A 193 -14.53 2.57 4.26
N GLU A 194 -13.95 3.27 3.27
CA GLU A 194 -14.09 2.87 1.86
C GLU A 194 -13.40 1.53 1.57
N CYS A 195 -12.22 1.28 2.15
CA CYS A 195 -11.56 -0.03 2.03
C CYS A 195 -12.43 -1.15 2.63
N VAL A 196 -12.97 -0.96 3.83
CA VAL A 196 -13.83 -1.96 4.49
C VAL A 196 -15.10 -2.21 3.68
N LYS A 197 -15.77 -1.16 3.19
CA LYS A 197 -16.98 -1.30 2.36
C LYS A 197 -16.71 -2.10 1.09
N LYS A 198 -15.61 -1.82 0.41
CA LYS A 198 -15.26 -2.56 -0.81
C LYS A 198 -14.95 -4.02 -0.53
N LEU A 199 -14.19 -4.32 0.54
CA LEU A 199 -13.89 -5.70 0.95
C LEU A 199 -15.13 -6.49 1.40
N LEU A 200 -16.20 -5.81 1.85
CA LEU A 200 -17.50 -6.38 2.19
C LEU A 200 -18.52 -6.29 1.07
N GLY A 201 -18.13 -5.80 -0.10
CA GLY A 201 -19.08 -5.50 -1.19
C GLY A 201 -19.75 -6.72 -1.79
N ASN A 202 -19.01 -7.83 -1.95
CA ASN A 202 -19.51 -9.06 -2.55
C ASN A 202 -19.95 -10.05 -1.47
N VAL A 203 -21.25 -10.08 -1.18
CA VAL A 203 -21.84 -10.96 -0.15
C VAL A 203 -22.26 -12.31 -0.74
N GLU A 204 -22.64 -12.36 -2.02
CA GLU A 204 -23.14 -13.58 -2.66
C GLU A 204 -22.02 -14.56 -3.01
N ASN A 205 -20.91 -14.06 -3.55
CA ASN A 205 -19.73 -14.85 -3.89
C ASN A 205 -18.46 -14.17 -3.34
N PRO A 206 -18.26 -14.15 -2.02
CA PRO A 206 -17.11 -13.49 -1.42
C PRO A 206 -15.82 -14.23 -1.77
N GLU A 207 -14.80 -13.49 -2.22
CA GLU A 207 -13.47 -14.05 -2.39
C GLU A 207 -12.79 -14.25 -1.03
N GLU A 208 -12.19 -15.42 -0.83
CA GLU A 208 -11.53 -15.75 0.45
C GLU A 208 -10.43 -14.74 0.80
N GLU A 209 -9.67 -14.31 -0.20
CA GLU A 209 -8.59 -13.34 -0.03
C GLU A 209 -9.10 -11.95 0.41
N GLU A 210 -10.32 -11.58 -0.01
CA GLU A 210 -10.95 -10.32 0.42
C GLU A 210 -11.37 -10.40 1.88
N ILE A 211 -11.97 -11.51 2.29
CA ILE A 211 -12.33 -11.75 3.69
C ILE A 211 -11.07 -11.82 4.55
N GLU A 212 -10.02 -12.51 4.10
CA GLU A 212 -8.75 -12.59 4.82
C GLU A 212 -8.11 -11.21 4.99
N SER A 213 -8.10 -10.40 3.92
CA SER A 213 -7.62 -9.02 3.95
C SER A 213 -8.43 -8.13 4.89
N LEU A 214 -9.77 -8.28 4.87
CA LEU A 214 -10.69 -7.58 5.79
C LEU A 214 -10.40 -7.93 7.25
N CYS A 215 -10.30 -9.22 7.57
CA CYS A 215 -10.00 -9.69 8.91
C CYS A 215 -8.64 -9.16 9.39
N GLN A 216 -7.63 -9.18 8.53
CA GLN A 216 -6.32 -8.64 8.85
C GLN A 216 -6.36 -7.13 9.06
N LEU A 217 -7.10 -6.40 8.22
CA LEU A 217 -7.27 -4.95 8.37
C LEU A 217 -7.94 -4.61 9.70
N LEU A 218 -9.07 -5.24 10.01
CA LEU A 218 -9.81 -4.97 11.25
C LEU A 218 -9.02 -5.37 12.50
N LYS A 219 -8.20 -6.43 12.47
CA LYS A 219 -7.27 -6.75 13.56
C LYS A 219 -6.23 -5.65 13.77
N THR A 220 -5.77 -5.02 12.69
CA THR A 220 -4.74 -3.98 12.75
C THR A 220 -5.29 -2.63 13.19
N VAL A 221 -6.45 -2.25 12.67
CA VAL A 221 -7.00 -0.88 12.83
C VAL A 221 -8.39 -0.81 13.44
N GLY A 222 -9.07 -1.92 13.67
CA GLY A 222 -10.46 -1.95 14.13
C GLY A 222 -10.68 -1.14 15.41
N ARG A 223 -9.77 -1.24 16.38
CA ARG A 223 -9.80 -0.46 17.61
C ARG A 223 -9.69 1.06 17.38
N LEU A 224 -8.92 1.46 16.37
CA LEU A 224 -8.76 2.88 16.03
C LEU A 224 -9.96 3.43 15.26
N LEU A 225 -10.70 2.56 14.57
CA LEU A 225 -11.92 2.91 13.83
C LEU A 225 -13.17 2.87 14.71
N ASP A 226 -13.18 2.14 15.82
CA ASP A 226 -14.34 2.04 16.71
C ASP A 226 -14.45 3.28 17.62
N VAL A 227 -14.63 4.41 16.97
CA VAL A 227 -14.90 5.69 17.63
C VAL A 227 -16.42 5.96 17.66
N PRO A 228 -16.95 6.77 18.59
CA PRO A 228 -18.38 7.02 18.72
C PRO A 228 -19.06 7.47 17.42
N LYS A 229 -18.36 8.24 16.60
CA LYS A 229 -18.84 8.73 15.29
C LYS A 229 -18.98 7.63 14.24
N ALA A 230 -18.17 6.60 14.32
CA ALA A 230 -18.11 5.50 13.35
C ALA A 230 -18.87 4.25 13.81
N ARG A 231 -19.40 4.24 15.02
CA ARG A 231 -20.05 3.05 15.62
C ARG A 231 -21.13 2.46 14.73
N ALA A 232 -22.01 3.29 14.17
CA ALA A 232 -23.04 2.83 13.26
C ALA A 232 -22.49 2.11 12.01
N HIS A 233 -21.35 2.55 11.48
CA HIS A 233 -20.68 1.88 10.38
C HIS A 233 -20.07 0.55 10.84
N MET A 234 -19.42 0.52 12.02
CA MET A 234 -18.82 -0.69 12.56
C MET A 234 -19.87 -1.77 12.84
N ASP A 235 -21.03 -1.39 13.38
CA ASP A 235 -22.16 -2.31 13.62
C ASP A 235 -22.65 -2.96 12.32
N VAL A 236 -22.75 -2.19 11.23
CA VAL A 236 -23.09 -2.72 9.90
C VAL A 236 -22.03 -3.69 9.39
N TYR A 237 -20.74 -3.35 9.54
CA TYR A 237 -19.65 -4.23 9.11
C TYR A 237 -19.67 -5.57 9.87
N PHE A 238 -19.80 -5.53 11.19
CA PHE A 238 -19.87 -6.76 11.99
C PHE A 238 -21.12 -7.58 11.74
N THR A 239 -22.27 -6.94 11.46
CA THR A 239 -23.48 -7.64 11.06
C THR A 239 -23.25 -8.41 9.75
N ARG A 240 -22.67 -7.76 8.73
CA ARG A 240 -22.31 -8.41 7.47
C ARG A 240 -21.29 -9.52 7.63
N MET A 241 -20.27 -9.33 8.46
CA MET A 241 -19.29 -10.38 8.76
C MET A 241 -19.93 -11.60 9.42
N LYS A 242 -20.91 -11.39 10.30
CA LYS A 242 -21.70 -12.49 10.93
C LYS A 242 -22.54 -13.24 9.89
N GLU A 243 -23.10 -12.55 8.91
CA GLU A 243 -23.85 -13.19 7.79
C GLU A 243 -22.90 -14.03 6.93
N LEU A 244 -21.73 -13.49 6.56
CA LEU A 244 -20.71 -14.22 5.81
C LEU A 244 -20.19 -15.44 6.59
N GLY A 245 -20.02 -15.34 7.91
CA GLY A 245 -19.60 -16.45 8.78
C GLY A 245 -20.60 -17.62 8.84
N LYS A 246 -21.85 -17.40 8.44
CA LYS A 246 -22.90 -18.43 8.34
C LYS A 246 -23.15 -18.90 6.92
N SER A 247 -22.52 -18.26 5.92
CA SER A 247 -22.75 -18.57 4.51
C SER A 247 -22.14 -19.94 4.14
N ILE A 248 -22.90 -20.74 3.41
CA ILE A 248 -22.48 -22.05 2.90
C ILE A 248 -21.40 -21.92 1.81
N ASN A 249 -21.31 -20.74 1.18
CA ASN A 249 -20.34 -20.44 0.14
C ASN A 249 -18.94 -20.07 0.68
N VAL A 250 -18.79 -19.98 2.00
CA VAL A 250 -17.55 -19.62 2.68
C VAL A 250 -16.96 -20.86 3.35
N ARG A 251 -15.68 -21.16 3.08
CA ARG A 251 -15.01 -22.32 3.67
C ARG A 251 -14.92 -22.21 5.20
N PRO A 252 -14.96 -23.35 5.93
CA PRO A 252 -14.92 -23.35 7.40
C PRO A 252 -13.73 -22.58 8.01
N ARG A 253 -12.56 -22.63 7.37
CA ARG A 253 -11.38 -21.86 7.79
C ARG A 253 -11.65 -20.36 7.83
N ILE A 254 -12.32 -19.85 6.82
CA ILE A 254 -12.65 -18.43 6.69
C ILE A 254 -13.79 -18.04 7.62
N GLN A 255 -14.81 -18.90 7.79
CA GLN A 255 -15.86 -18.71 8.79
C GLN A 255 -15.28 -18.57 10.20
N PHE A 256 -14.33 -19.44 10.58
CA PHE A 256 -13.64 -19.36 11.86
C PHE A 256 -12.82 -18.07 11.99
N MET A 257 -12.13 -17.63 10.92
CA MET A 257 -11.37 -16.39 10.92
C MET A 257 -12.28 -15.16 11.14
N LEU A 258 -13.45 -15.14 10.48
CA LEU A 258 -14.46 -14.11 10.71
C LEU A 258 -14.93 -14.09 12.16
N GLN A 259 -15.27 -15.25 12.74
CA GLN A 259 -15.72 -15.38 14.12
C GLN A 259 -14.66 -14.84 15.09
N VAL A 260 -13.41 -15.28 14.96
CA VAL A 260 -12.30 -14.79 15.81
C VAL A 260 -12.13 -13.28 15.68
N THR A 261 -12.29 -12.72 14.48
CA THR A 261 -12.14 -11.27 14.28
C THR A 261 -13.29 -10.49 14.94
N ILE A 262 -14.52 -11.02 14.87
CA ILE A 262 -15.70 -10.44 15.53
C ILE A 262 -15.52 -10.48 17.05
N ASP A 263 -15.15 -11.64 17.61
CA ASP A 263 -14.98 -11.83 19.05
C ASP A 263 -13.87 -10.93 19.61
N PHE A 264 -12.76 -10.80 18.87
CA PHE A 264 -11.68 -9.88 19.20
C PHE A 264 -12.16 -8.42 19.28
N SER A 265 -13.01 -8.00 18.35
CA SER A 265 -13.53 -6.63 18.31
C SER A 265 -14.57 -6.38 19.41
N VAL A 266 -15.43 -7.34 19.71
CA VAL A 266 -16.44 -7.26 20.79
C VAL A 266 -15.77 -7.21 22.17
N SER A 267 -14.64 -7.90 22.36
CA SER A 267 -13.88 -7.89 23.62
C SER A 267 -13.32 -6.52 24.00
N PHE A 268 -13.21 -5.57 23.06
CA PHE A 268 -12.74 -4.20 23.33
C PHE A 268 -13.86 -3.19 23.63
N ALA A 269 -15.12 -3.52 23.33
CA ALA A 269 -16.26 -2.63 23.56
C ALA A 269 -16.51 -2.24 25.04
N PRO A 270 -16.25 -3.09 26.05
CA PRO A 270 -16.50 -2.76 27.46
C PRO A 270 -15.48 -1.79 28.07
N PHE A 271 -14.27 -1.67 27.54
CA PHE A 271 -13.21 -0.85 28.17
C PHE A 271 -13.41 0.67 28.03
N LEU A 272 -14.23 1.13 27.08
CA LEU A 272 -14.48 2.57 26.85
C LEU A 272 -15.59 3.15 27.75
N ILE A 273 -16.36 2.30 28.45
CA ILE A 273 -17.43 2.76 29.35
C ILE A 273 -16.85 3.15 30.73
N ASN A 274 -15.69 2.64 31.13
CA ASN A 274 -15.10 2.86 32.44
C ASN A 274 -14.04 3.99 32.52
N CYS A 275 -13.75 4.70 31.47
CA CYS A 275 -12.82 5.85 31.49
C CYS A 275 -13.53 7.22 31.52
N ARG A 276 -14.80 7.26 31.93
CA ARG A 276 -15.50 8.53 32.23
C ARG A 276 -16.09 8.43 33.63
N MET A 277 -15.25 8.67 34.63
CA MET A 277 -15.56 9.32 35.89
C MET A 277 -14.44 10.29 36.21
#